data_65f772b6ebc4948c32022a46be14b555
#
_entry.id   65f772b6ebc4948c32022a46be14b555
#
_cell.length_a   1.000
_cell.length_b   1.000
_cell.length_c   1.000
_cell.angle_alpha   90.00
_cell.angle_beta   90.00
_cell.angle_gamma   90.00
#
_symmetry.space_group_name_H-M   'P 1'
#
loop_
_entity.id
_entity.type
_entity.pdbx_description
1 polymer ?
#
loop_
_entity_poly.entity_id
_entity_poly.type
_entity_poly.pdbx_seq_one_letter_code
_entity_poly.pdbx_strand_id
1 'polypeptide(L)'
;MDLHIGTSGWSYASWKPAFFPEKLPSKRFLEFYATRLNAVELNATFRRMSTASAIAGWVGPTPADFKFAAKVHQSITHFKRLKECDDAFRFFLQSMEPMRQSGKLGPILIQLPPNLKADIDLLRAFAQLLPQAYRFAFEFRHESWFADAVYDILKSKNAALCWAESEKIAVPKVATADFLYYRFREPEYSTPDLQKVAEELKTQSVSREVYAFFKHEEQPESALNAVTVARMNGIEEKPFVMPEKKAGKKNTAK
;
A
#
# COMPACT_ATOMS: atom_id res chain seq x y z
N MET A 1 1.18 17.52 -8.18
CA MET A 1 0.52 16.24 -8.56
C MET A 1 0.69 15.30 -7.38
N ASP A 2 -0.40 14.92 -6.74
CA ASP A 2 -0.37 14.08 -5.54
C ASP A 2 -0.59 12.61 -5.95
N LEU A 3 0.46 12.02 -6.56
CA LEU A 3 0.46 10.66 -7.06
C LEU A 3 1.51 9.82 -6.35
N HIS A 4 1.06 8.77 -5.70
CA HIS A 4 1.87 7.84 -4.92
C HIS A 4 1.83 6.46 -5.57
N ILE A 5 2.96 6.03 -6.13
CA ILE A 5 3.09 4.75 -6.83
C ILE A 5 4.05 3.85 -6.08
N GLY A 6 3.68 2.60 -5.92
CA GLY A 6 4.48 1.60 -5.25
C GLY A 6 4.00 0.17 -5.47
N THR A 7 4.44 -0.70 -4.59
CA THR A 7 4.10 -2.13 -4.58
C THR A 7 3.49 -2.56 -3.25
N SER A 8 2.83 -3.71 -3.25
CA SER A 8 2.39 -4.38 -2.03
C SER A 8 3.56 -5.12 -1.39
N GLY A 9 4.33 -4.40 -0.57
CA GLY A 9 5.58 -4.86 0.05
C GLY A 9 6.82 -4.54 -0.78
N TRP A 10 8.00 -4.71 -0.15
CA TRP A 10 9.29 -4.41 -0.77
C TRP A 10 10.40 -5.41 -0.42
N SER A 11 10.21 -6.24 0.61
CA SER A 11 11.29 -7.03 1.20
C SER A 11 11.37 -8.43 0.59
N TYR A 12 11.57 -8.49 -0.72
CA TYR A 12 11.63 -9.74 -1.47
C TYR A 12 13.02 -9.95 -2.08
N ALA A 13 13.75 -10.95 -1.58
CA ALA A 13 15.08 -11.29 -2.09
C ALA A 13 15.05 -11.78 -3.54
N SER A 14 13.92 -12.36 -3.97
CA SER A 14 13.65 -12.80 -5.35
C SER A 14 13.65 -11.67 -6.37
N TRP A 15 13.55 -10.40 -5.93
CA TRP A 15 13.65 -9.25 -6.82
C TRP A 15 15.07 -8.92 -7.27
N LYS A 16 16.07 -9.68 -6.81
CA LYS A 16 17.45 -9.60 -7.33
C LYS A 16 17.61 -10.51 -8.57
N PRO A 17 18.45 -10.14 -9.52
CA PRO A 17 19.13 -8.83 -9.65
C PRO A 17 18.28 -7.77 -10.36
N ALA A 18 17.03 -8.10 -10.76
CA ALA A 18 16.25 -7.29 -11.69
C ALA A 18 15.84 -5.92 -11.12
N PHE A 19 15.41 -5.87 -9.86
CA PHE A 19 15.05 -4.63 -9.18
C PHE A 19 16.12 -4.21 -8.16
N PHE A 20 16.49 -5.10 -7.25
CA PHE A 20 17.56 -4.81 -6.28
C PHE A 20 18.93 -5.21 -6.84
N PRO A 21 19.98 -4.38 -6.64
CA PRO A 21 21.34 -4.79 -6.96
C PRO A 21 21.72 -6.12 -6.29
N GLU A 22 22.41 -7.01 -7.01
CA GLU A 22 22.78 -8.36 -6.56
C GLU A 22 23.39 -8.37 -5.15
N LYS A 23 24.31 -7.45 -4.87
CA LYS A 23 25.06 -7.38 -3.60
C LYS A 23 24.39 -6.52 -2.52
N LEU A 24 23.16 -6.01 -2.77
CA LEU A 24 22.49 -5.17 -1.80
C LEU A 24 22.04 -5.99 -0.58
N PRO A 25 22.45 -5.62 0.66
CA PRO A 25 21.97 -6.29 1.87
C PRO A 25 20.47 -6.03 2.08
N SER A 26 19.71 -7.04 2.54
CA SER A 26 18.25 -6.93 2.73
C SER A 26 17.83 -5.80 3.67
N LYS A 27 18.64 -5.49 4.68
CA LYS A 27 18.40 -4.35 5.59
C LYS A 27 18.38 -2.98 4.90
N ARG A 28 18.88 -2.87 3.66
CA ARG A 28 18.88 -1.66 2.86
C ARG A 28 17.87 -1.70 1.70
N PHE A 29 17.05 -2.74 1.61
CA PHE A 29 16.06 -2.87 0.55
C PHE A 29 15.09 -1.68 0.52
N LEU A 30 14.57 -1.27 1.69
CA LEU A 30 13.63 -0.14 1.76
C LEU A 30 14.29 1.19 1.36
N GLU A 31 15.53 1.40 1.76
CA GLU A 31 16.31 2.59 1.38
C GLU A 31 16.49 2.67 -0.14
N PHE A 32 16.87 1.54 -0.77
CA PHE A 32 16.98 1.47 -2.22
C PHE A 32 15.61 1.63 -2.89
N TYR A 33 14.60 0.92 -2.41
CA TYR A 33 13.23 0.97 -2.91
C TYR A 33 12.71 2.42 -2.96
N ALA A 34 12.92 3.17 -1.90
CA ALA A 34 12.50 4.56 -1.78
C ALA A 34 13.28 5.54 -2.70
N THR A 35 14.32 5.07 -3.40
CA THR A 35 14.94 5.83 -4.50
C THR A 35 14.28 5.59 -5.85
N ARG A 36 13.41 4.59 -5.97
CA ARG A 36 12.75 4.18 -7.22
C ARG A 36 11.26 4.52 -7.23
N LEU A 37 10.63 4.42 -6.06
CA LEU A 37 9.18 4.59 -5.86
C LEU A 37 8.94 5.48 -4.65
N ASN A 38 7.79 6.16 -4.61
CA ASN A 38 7.47 7.13 -3.56
C ASN A 38 6.41 6.64 -2.56
N ALA A 39 5.93 5.41 -2.71
CA ALA A 39 4.99 4.80 -1.78
C ALA A 39 5.20 3.28 -1.67
N VAL A 40 4.67 2.69 -0.59
CA VAL A 40 4.59 1.23 -0.43
C VAL A 40 3.36 0.84 0.40
N GLU A 41 2.72 -0.27 0.07
CA GLU A 41 1.65 -0.87 0.87
C GLU A 41 2.23 -1.93 1.83
N LEU A 42 2.01 -1.74 3.13
CA LEU A 42 2.52 -2.61 4.19
C LEU A 42 1.62 -3.84 4.37
N ASN A 43 1.98 -4.97 3.78
CA ASN A 43 1.30 -6.25 4.01
C ASN A 43 1.72 -6.94 5.32
N ALA A 44 2.87 -6.59 5.88
CA ALA A 44 3.34 -7.14 7.16
C ALA A 44 2.35 -6.85 8.30
N THR A 45 1.70 -5.69 8.30
CA THR A 45 0.71 -5.27 9.29
C THR A 45 -0.56 -6.13 9.30
N PHE A 46 -0.85 -6.81 8.19
CA PHE A 46 -1.96 -7.75 8.09
C PHE A 46 -1.76 -9.02 8.93
N ARG A 47 -0.52 -9.51 9.01
CA ARG A 47 -0.18 -10.76 9.72
C ARG A 47 0.30 -10.52 11.14
N ARG A 48 0.94 -9.38 11.40
CA ARG A 48 1.54 -9.04 12.70
C ARG A 48 1.31 -7.56 13.01
N MET A 49 0.88 -7.26 14.23
CA MET A 49 0.86 -5.89 14.72
C MET A 49 2.29 -5.33 14.77
N SER A 50 2.46 -4.12 14.24
CA SER A 50 3.78 -3.49 14.16
C SER A 50 4.18 -2.89 15.51
N THR A 51 5.45 -3.04 15.87
CA THR A 51 6.03 -2.37 17.03
C THR A 51 6.51 -0.96 16.66
N ALA A 52 6.62 -0.08 17.63
CA ALA A 52 7.17 1.27 17.42
C ALA A 52 8.59 1.23 16.80
N SER A 53 9.42 0.24 17.21
CA SER A 53 10.75 0.03 16.64
C SER A 53 10.71 -0.37 15.16
N ALA A 54 9.77 -1.25 14.78
CA ALA A 54 9.61 -1.62 13.37
C ALA A 54 9.19 -0.41 12.52
N ILE A 55 8.25 0.40 13.02
CA ILE A 55 7.80 1.62 12.34
C ILE A 55 8.94 2.64 12.20
N ALA A 56 9.71 2.86 13.27
CA ALA A 56 10.89 3.73 13.21
C ALA A 56 11.91 3.24 12.16
N GLY A 57 12.10 1.92 12.07
CA GLY A 57 12.96 1.28 11.05
C GLY A 57 12.45 1.46 9.61
N TRP A 58 11.16 1.67 9.40
CA TRP A 58 10.59 1.98 8.09
C TRP A 58 10.62 3.47 7.77
N VAL A 59 10.25 4.31 8.74
CA VAL A 59 10.17 5.77 8.58
C VAL A 59 11.56 6.39 8.38
N GLY A 60 12.57 5.94 9.15
CA GLY A 60 13.91 6.52 9.16
C GLY A 60 14.62 6.52 7.81
N PRO A 61 14.70 5.40 7.08
CA PRO A 61 15.46 5.31 5.83
C PRO A 61 14.74 5.87 4.59
N THR A 62 13.52 6.39 4.72
CA THR A 62 12.73 6.88 3.59
C THR A 62 12.69 8.40 3.51
N PRO A 63 12.55 9.02 2.33
CA PRO A 63 12.38 10.46 2.16
C PRO A 63 11.16 11.01 2.92
N ALA A 64 11.12 12.32 3.17
CA ALA A 64 10.03 12.96 3.92
C ALA A 64 8.67 12.86 3.23
N ASP A 65 8.67 12.86 1.91
CA ASP A 65 7.51 12.76 1.02
C ASP A 65 7.04 11.31 0.76
N PHE A 66 7.79 10.32 1.22
CA PHE A 66 7.45 8.89 1.04
C PHE A 66 6.21 8.50 1.84
N LYS A 67 5.29 7.74 1.21
CA LYS A 67 4.05 7.30 1.86
C LYS A 67 3.97 5.80 2.07
N PHE A 68 3.44 5.42 3.22
CA PHE A 68 3.13 4.05 3.60
C PHE A 68 1.62 3.88 3.68
N ALA A 69 1.03 3.05 2.83
CA ALA A 69 -0.32 2.55 3.07
C ALA A 69 -0.23 1.32 3.99
N ALA A 70 -1.10 1.21 4.99
CA ALA A 70 -1.04 0.12 5.95
C ALA A 70 -2.29 -0.77 5.82
N LYS A 71 -2.10 -2.09 5.65
CA LYS A 71 -3.22 -3.03 5.61
C LYS A 71 -3.65 -3.41 7.02
N VAL A 72 -4.95 -3.29 7.32
CA VAL A 72 -5.54 -3.67 8.61
C VAL A 72 -5.27 -5.14 8.93
N HIS A 73 -5.01 -5.43 10.21
CA HIS A 73 -4.71 -6.76 10.69
C HIS A 73 -5.85 -7.76 10.42
N GLN A 74 -5.49 -8.99 10.06
CA GLN A 74 -6.44 -10.05 9.67
C GLN A 74 -7.45 -10.40 10.76
N SER A 75 -7.11 -10.22 12.04
CA SER A 75 -8.05 -10.47 13.13
C SER A 75 -9.33 -9.64 13.02
N ILE A 76 -9.22 -8.40 12.50
CA ILE A 76 -10.33 -7.48 12.33
C ILE A 76 -11.17 -7.86 11.11
N THR A 77 -10.51 -8.02 9.97
CA THR A 77 -11.18 -8.16 8.67
C THR A 77 -11.56 -9.60 8.32
N HIS A 78 -10.71 -10.59 8.65
CA HIS A 78 -10.89 -11.98 8.23
C HIS A 78 -11.44 -12.88 9.34
N PHE A 79 -10.96 -12.75 10.59
CA PHE A 79 -11.42 -13.60 11.70
C PHE A 79 -12.70 -13.03 12.31
N LYS A 80 -12.68 -11.78 12.77
CA LYS A 80 -13.85 -11.10 13.35
C LYS A 80 -14.84 -10.57 12.30
N ARG A 81 -14.41 -10.43 11.05
CA ARG A 81 -15.25 -9.96 9.94
C ARG A 81 -16.00 -8.66 10.29
N LEU A 82 -15.26 -7.70 10.85
CA LEU A 82 -15.72 -6.39 11.35
C LEU A 82 -16.65 -6.44 12.58
N LYS A 83 -16.92 -7.61 13.15
CA LYS A 83 -17.77 -7.75 14.34
C LYS A 83 -16.93 -7.61 15.61
N GLU A 84 -17.43 -6.87 16.61
CA GLU A 84 -16.83 -6.77 17.95
C GLU A 84 -15.31 -6.55 17.89
N CYS A 85 -14.85 -5.65 17.04
CA CYS A 85 -13.43 -5.45 16.78
C CYS A 85 -12.90 -4.08 17.27
N ASP A 86 -13.68 -3.34 18.04
CA ASP A 86 -13.38 -1.97 18.50
C ASP A 86 -12.00 -1.87 19.14
N ASP A 87 -11.73 -2.72 20.15
CA ASP A 87 -10.44 -2.70 20.85
C ASP A 87 -9.28 -3.11 19.95
N ALA A 88 -9.48 -4.15 19.12
CA ALA A 88 -8.46 -4.59 18.17
C ALA A 88 -8.16 -3.53 17.12
N PHE A 89 -9.20 -2.82 16.64
CA PHE A 89 -9.05 -1.76 15.68
C PHE A 89 -8.37 -0.52 16.29
N ARG A 90 -8.77 -0.14 17.49
CA ARG A 90 -8.12 0.94 18.25
C ARG A 90 -6.64 0.65 18.50
N PHE A 91 -6.32 -0.57 18.91
CA PHE A 91 -4.94 -1.01 19.11
C PHE A 91 -4.13 -0.96 17.80
N PHE A 92 -4.73 -1.38 16.68
CA PHE A 92 -4.09 -1.27 15.37
C PHE A 92 -3.79 0.20 15.04
N LEU A 93 -4.75 1.12 15.20
CA LEU A 93 -4.53 2.55 14.94
C LEU A 93 -3.44 3.15 15.84
N GLN A 94 -3.43 2.79 17.12
CA GLN A 94 -2.37 3.21 18.04
C GLN A 94 -0.98 2.74 17.58
N SER A 95 -0.88 1.52 17.05
CA SER A 95 0.38 1.02 16.50
C SER A 95 0.85 1.80 15.27
N MET A 96 -0.06 2.44 14.51
CA MET A 96 0.27 3.27 13.34
C MET A 96 0.56 4.74 13.69
N GLU A 97 0.29 5.16 14.92
CA GLU A 97 0.40 6.55 15.33
C GLU A 97 1.81 7.16 15.11
N PRO A 98 2.94 6.47 15.38
CA PRO A 98 4.26 7.02 15.09
C PRO A 98 4.48 7.31 13.59
N MET A 99 3.92 6.48 12.71
CA MET A 99 3.99 6.71 11.26
C MET A 99 3.11 7.88 10.85
N ARG A 100 1.92 8.04 11.46
CA ARG A 100 1.05 9.18 11.23
C ARG A 100 1.71 10.50 11.68
N GLN A 101 2.32 10.50 12.86
CA GLN A 101 3.03 11.68 13.39
C GLN A 101 4.24 12.09 12.54
N SER A 102 4.87 11.13 11.86
CA SER A 102 5.95 11.43 10.90
C SER A 102 5.46 12.05 9.59
N GLY A 103 4.15 12.15 9.35
CA GLY A 103 3.55 12.61 8.10
C GLY A 103 3.64 11.60 6.94
N LYS A 104 4.11 10.37 7.20
CA LYS A 104 4.32 9.35 6.15
C LYS A 104 3.20 8.31 6.07
N LEU A 105 2.25 8.29 6.99
CA LEU A 105 1.09 7.40 6.88
C LEU A 105 0.15 7.90 5.79
N GLY A 106 -0.01 7.10 4.75
CA GLY A 106 -1.05 7.18 3.74
C GLY A 106 -2.33 6.46 4.19
N PRO A 107 -3.18 6.03 3.25
CA PRO A 107 -4.43 5.36 3.60
C PRO A 107 -4.22 4.01 4.29
N ILE A 108 -5.16 3.66 5.15
CA ILE A 108 -5.27 2.36 5.79
C ILE A 108 -6.24 1.49 4.98
N LEU A 109 -5.73 0.39 4.43
CA LEU A 109 -6.50 -0.54 3.61
C LEU A 109 -7.27 -1.55 4.48
N ILE A 110 -8.58 -1.54 4.37
CA ILE A 110 -9.51 -2.50 4.98
C ILE A 110 -9.97 -3.47 3.89
N GLN A 111 -9.23 -4.58 3.72
CA GLN A 111 -9.59 -5.61 2.76
C GLN A 111 -10.46 -6.67 3.39
N LEU A 112 -11.66 -6.91 2.83
CA LEU A 112 -12.57 -7.95 3.31
C LEU A 112 -12.35 -9.29 2.58
N PRO A 113 -12.65 -10.43 3.21
CA PRO A 113 -12.50 -11.73 2.58
C PRO A 113 -13.56 -11.97 1.50
N PRO A 114 -13.27 -12.80 0.46
CA PRO A 114 -14.16 -12.99 -0.68
C PRO A 114 -15.50 -13.68 -0.34
N ASN A 115 -15.55 -14.40 0.77
CA ASN A 115 -16.76 -15.08 1.25
C ASN A 115 -17.59 -14.23 2.24
N LEU A 116 -17.28 -12.95 2.41
CA LEU A 116 -18.08 -12.02 3.20
C LEU A 116 -18.99 -11.23 2.27
N LYS A 117 -20.28 -11.57 2.31
CA LYS A 117 -21.33 -10.83 1.61
C LYS A 117 -21.61 -9.51 2.32
N ALA A 118 -22.22 -8.56 1.60
CA ALA A 118 -22.61 -7.28 2.16
C ALA A 118 -23.58 -7.43 3.32
N ASP A 119 -23.27 -6.72 4.37
CA ASP A 119 -24.11 -6.46 5.53
C ASP A 119 -24.00 -4.95 5.81
N ILE A 120 -25.04 -4.23 5.44
CA ILE A 120 -25.05 -2.75 5.47
C ILE A 120 -24.99 -2.24 6.90
N ASP A 121 -25.68 -2.90 7.83
CA ASP A 121 -25.70 -2.47 9.23
C ASP A 121 -24.36 -2.74 9.91
N LEU A 122 -23.72 -3.85 9.60
CA LEU A 122 -22.36 -4.16 10.04
C LEU A 122 -21.35 -3.12 9.50
N LEU A 123 -21.43 -2.78 8.21
CA LEU A 123 -20.57 -1.76 7.62
C LEU A 123 -20.80 -0.39 8.27
N ARG A 124 -22.07 -0.02 8.50
CA ARG A 124 -22.43 1.24 9.15
C ARG A 124 -21.89 1.30 10.58
N ALA A 125 -22.04 0.24 11.35
CA ALA A 125 -21.51 0.13 12.70
C ALA A 125 -19.97 0.24 12.72
N PHE A 126 -19.30 -0.50 11.86
CA PHE A 126 -17.83 -0.43 11.75
C PHE A 126 -17.34 0.95 11.30
N ALA A 127 -18.06 1.60 10.37
CA ALA A 127 -17.72 2.93 9.90
C ALA A 127 -17.76 4.01 11.01
N GLN A 128 -18.53 3.81 12.09
CA GLN A 128 -18.48 4.71 13.24
C GLN A 128 -17.14 4.67 14.00
N LEU A 129 -16.39 3.59 13.86
CA LEU A 129 -15.07 3.44 14.49
C LEU A 129 -13.95 4.18 13.74
N LEU A 130 -14.21 4.68 12.52
CA LEU A 130 -13.21 5.33 11.67
C LEU A 130 -12.96 6.78 12.13
N PRO A 131 -11.80 7.11 12.74
CA PRO A 131 -11.49 8.48 13.13
C PRO A 131 -11.12 9.34 11.91
N GLN A 132 -11.55 10.58 11.88
CA GLN A 132 -11.25 11.53 10.79
C GLN A 132 -9.76 11.85 10.61
N ALA A 133 -8.94 11.58 11.65
CA ALA A 133 -7.49 11.81 11.60
C ALA A 133 -6.74 10.81 10.69
N TYR A 134 -7.42 9.79 10.17
CA TYR A 134 -6.87 8.76 9.30
C TYR A 134 -7.67 8.68 7.99
N ARG A 135 -7.01 8.27 6.93
CA ARG A 135 -7.64 7.94 5.65
C ARG A 135 -7.84 6.44 5.55
N PHE A 136 -8.99 6.02 5.02
CA PHE A 136 -9.33 4.60 4.90
C PHE A 136 -9.72 4.26 3.46
N ALA A 137 -9.28 3.10 2.99
CA ALA A 137 -9.70 2.52 1.73
C ALA A 137 -10.30 1.13 1.97
N PHE A 138 -11.45 0.84 1.36
CA PHE A 138 -12.12 -0.46 1.47
C PHE A 138 -11.95 -1.26 0.19
N GLU A 139 -11.39 -2.45 0.30
CA GLU A 139 -11.36 -3.43 -0.78
C GLU A 139 -12.37 -4.53 -0.52
N PHE A 140 -13.43 -4.50 -1.31
CA PHE A 140 -14.44 -5.55 -1.31
C PHE A 140 -14.07 -6.64 -2.33
N ARG A 141 -14.37 -7.89 -1.97
CA ARG A 141 -14.07 -9.06 -2.78
C ARG A 141 -15.28 -9.94 -3.07
N HIS A 142 -16.47 -9.38 -2.87
CA HIS A 142 -17.76 -9.96 -3.20
C HIS A 142 -18.64 -8.88 -3.84
N GLU A 143 -19.31 -9.22 -4.94
CA GLU A 143 -20.10 -8.28 -5.75
C GLU A 143 -21.23 -7.59 -4.98
N SER A 144 -21.81 -8.28 -3.98
CA SER A 144 -22.89 -7.72 -3.18
C SER A 144 -22.54 -6.40 -2.45
N TRP A 145 -21.26 -6.06 -2.33
CA TRP A 145 -20.80 -4.80 -1.74
C TRP A 145 -20.88 -3.62 -2.70
N PHE A 146 -21.12 -3.85 -3.99
CA PHE A 146 -21.17 -2.78 -4.98
C PHE A 146 -22.61 -2.26 -5.13
N ALA A 147 -23.05 -1.48 -4.14
CA ALA A 147 -24.37 -0.91 -4.05
C ALA A 147 -24.32 0.52 -3.50
N ASP A 148 -25.30 1.35 -3.91
CA ASP A 148 -25.37 2.77 -3.51
C ASP A 148 -25.34 2.96 -2.00
N ALA A 149 -26.04 2.13 -1.23
CA ALA A 149 -26.02 2.19 0.22
C ALA A 149 -24.63 2.00 0.84
N VAL A 150 -23.75 1.18 0.21
CA VAL A 150 -22.36 1.02 0.60
C VAL A 150 -21.56 2.28 0.25
N TYR A 151 -21.73 2.79 -0.98
CA TYR A 151 -21.04 4.00 -1.42
C TYR A 151 -21.39 5.22 -0.56
N ASP A 152 -22.63 5.35 -0.14
CA ASP A 152 -23.07 6.45 0.72
C ASP A 152 -22.43 6.38 2.11
N ILE A 153 -22.29 5.16 2.68
CA ILE A 153 -21.55 4.98 3.93
C ILE A 153 -20.09 5.38 3.75
N LEU A 154 -19.43 4.93 2.67
CA LEU A 154 -18.03 5.30 2.42
C LEU A 154 -17.86 6.81 2.23
N LYS A 155 -18.71 7.45 1.43
CA LYS A 155 -18.71 8.91 1.22
C LYS A 155 -18.89 9.67 2.54
N SER A 156 -19.78 9.23 3.42
CA SER A 156 -20.02 9.87 4.71
C SER A 156 -18.81 9.88 5.63
N LYS A 157 -17.83 9.02 5.37
CA LYS A 157 -16.59 8.88 6.14
C LYS A 157 -15.35 9.31 5.35
N ASN A 158 -15.51 9.85 4.16
CA ASN A 158 -14.41 10.13 3.23
C ASN A 158 -13.48 8.92 3.07
N ALA A 159 -14.06 7.71 2.97
CA ALA A 159 -13.35 6.47 2.80
C ALA A 159 -13.38 6.03 1.32
N ALA A 160 -12.23 5.70 0.75
CA ALA A 160 -12.14 5.33 -0.65
C ALA A 160 -12.63 3.90 -0.91
N LEU A 161 -13.42 3.70 -1.97
CA LEU A 161 -13.55 2.39 -2.58
C LEU A 161 -12.22 2.06 -3.27
N CYS A 162 -11.60 0.95 -2.90
CA CYS A 162 -10.40 0.47 -3.57
C CYS A 162 -10.74 -0.09 -4.95
N TRP A 163 -10.17 0.49 -6.01
CA TRP A 163 -10.31 0.00 -7.39
C TRP A 163 -9.25 -1.08 -7.63
N ALA A 164 -9.60 -2.30 -7.25
CA ALA A 164 -8.70 -3.44 -7.36
C ALA A 164 -9.03 -4.26 -8.61
N GLU A 165 -8.01 -4.56 -9.41
CA GLU A 165 -8.14 -5.55 -10.48
C GLU A 165 -8.45 -6.93 -9.90
N SER A 166 -9.32 -7.65 -10.57
CA SER A 166 -9.75 -8.99 -10.18
C SER A 166 -10.32 -9.75 -11.37
N GLU A 167 -9.86 -10.97 -11.57
CA GLU A 167 -10.43 -11.89 -12.57
C GLU A 167 -11.87 -12.35 -12.22
N LYS A 168 -12.25 -12.24 -10.94
CA LYS A 168 -13.48 -12.84 -10.43
C LYS A 168 -14.65 -11.88 -10.33
N ILE A 169 -14.39 -10.60 -10.14
CA ILE A 169 -15.41 -9.57 -9.96
C ILE A 169 -14.99 -8.28 -10.64
N ALA A 170 -15.93 -7.64 -11.33
CA ALA A 170 -15.71 -6.30 -11.86
C ALA A 170 -15.94 -5.26 -10.75
N VAL A 171 -14.87 -4.56 -10.35
CA VAL A 171 -14.96 -3.49 -9.35
C VAL A 171 -15.37 -2.19 -10.04
N PRO A 172 -16.52 -1.59 -9.69
CA PRO A 172 -16.94 -0.34 -10.30
C PRO A 172 -16.05 0.82 -9.85
N LYS A 173 -15.72 1.71 -10.79
CA LYS A 173 -14.89 2.91 -10.52
C LYS A 173 -15.75 4.04 -9.95
N VAL A 174 -16.21 3.89 -8.72
CA VAL A 174 -16.97 4.91 -7.97
C VAL A 174 -16.03 5.63 -7.00
N ALA A 175 -15.83 6.92 -7.18
CA ALA A 175 -15.07 7.74 -6.24
C ALA A 175 -15.93 8.05 -4.99
N THR A 176 -15.53 7.54 -3.84
CA THR A 176 -16.23 7.71 -2.57
C THR A 176 -15.47 8.59 -1.56
N ALA A 177 -14.27 9.05 -1.91
CA ALA A 177 -13.43 9.92 -1.09
C ALA A 177 -12.77 11.02 -1.93
N ASP A 178 -12.10 11.95 -1.25
CA ASP A 178 -11.25 12.99 -1.86
C ASP A 178 -9.92 12.46 -2.41
N PHE A 179 -9.65 11.18 -2.24
CA PHE A 179 -8.51 10.46 -2.79
C PHE A 179 -8.95 9.15 -3.44
N LEU A 180 -8.05 8.54 -4.24
CA LEU A 180 -8.27 7.25 -4.89
C LEU A 180 -7.23 6.23 -4.44
N TYR A 181 -7.64 4.96 -4.44
CA TYR A 181 -6.79 3.85 -4.06
C TYR A 181 -6.90 2.72 -5.08
N TYR A 182 -5.81 2.45 -5.79
CA TYR A 182 -5.71 1.43 -6.83
C TYR A 182 -4.89 0.24 -6.36
N ARG A 183 -5.28 -0.96 -6.79
CA ARG A 183 -4.47 -2.17 -6.67
C ARG A 183 -4.45 -2.90 -7.99
N PHE A 184 -3.31 -2.88 -8.66
CA PHE A 184 -3.04 -3.55 -9.91
C PHE A 184 -2.59 -4.98 -9.66
N ARG A 185 -3.22 -5.97 -10.31
CA ARG A 185 -3.05 -7.39 -9.99
C ARG A 185 -3.01 -8.30 -11.21
N GLU A 186 -2.98 -7.75 -12.41
CA GLU A 186 -2.81 -8.59 -13.58
C GLU A 186 -1.45 -9.29 -13.51
N PRO A 187 -1.37 -10.59 -13.87
CA PRO A 187 -0.13 -11.35 -13.82
C PRO A 187 0.93 -10.77 -14.77
N GLU A 188 0.50 -10.21 -15.89
CA GLU A 188 1.37 -9.62 -16.90
C GLU A 188 0.77 -8.31 -17.41
N TYR A 189 1.63 -7.32 -17.65
CA TYR A 189 1.27 -6.05 -18.28
C TYR A 189 2.14 -5.84 -19.51
N SER A 190 1.51 -5.68 -20.66
CA SER A 190 2.20 -5.19 -21.86
C SER A 190 2.55 -3.70 -21.73
N THR A 191 3.49 -3.22 -22.55
CA THR A 191 3.80 -1.78 -22.59
C THR A 191 2.56 -0.91 -22.85
N PRO A 192 1.66 -1.24 -23.80
CA PRO A 192 0.41 -0.51 -23.97
C PRO A 192 -0.50 -0.50 -22.72
N ASP A 193 -0.53 -1.59 -21.93
CA ASP A 193 -1.33 -1.63 -20.70
C ASP A 193 -0.75 -0.70 -19.64
N LEU A 194 0.58 -0.70 -19.45
CA LEU A 194 1.25 0.23 -18.56
C LEU A 194 1.06 1.69 -18.97
N GLN A 195 1.01 1.98 -20.28
CA GLN A 195 0.69 3.32 -20.79
C GLN A 195 -0.73 3.73 -20.42
N LYS A 196 -1.74 2.85 -20.62
CA LYS A 196 -3.12 3.13 -20.19
C LYS A 196 -3.23 3.38 -18.68
N VAL A 197 -2.55 2.55 -17.88
CA VAL A 197 -2.48 2.75 -16.43
C VAL A 197 -1.87 4.11 -16.09
N ALA A 198 -0.75 4.46 -16.70
CA ALA A 198 -0.07 5.73 -16.46
C ALA A 198 -0.96 6.93 -16.82
N GLU A 199 -1.65 6.90 -17.96
CA GLU A 199 -2.57 7.94 -18.40
C GLU A 199 -3.78 8.08 -17.48
N GLU A 200 -4.35 6.97 -17.04
CA GLU A 200 -5.44 6.97 -16.07
C GLU A 200 -5.01 7.62 -14.75
N LEU A 201 -3.90 7.17 -14.17
CA LEU A 201 -3.38 7.72 -12.91
C LEU A 201 -3.05 9.20 -13.04
N LYS A 202 -2.45 9.63 -14.16
CA LYS A 202 -2.17 11.03 -14.46
C LYS A 202 -3.44 11.85 -14.48
N THR A 203 -4.45 11.39 -15.19
CA THR A 203 -5.75 12.09 -15.32
C THR A 203 -6.42 12.24 -13.95
N GLN A 204 -6.46 11.19 -13.16
CA GLN A 204 -7.10 11.21 -11.84
C GLN A 204 -6.32 12.08 -10.85
N SER A 205 -4.99 12.12 -10.93
CA SER A 205 -4.14 12.90 -10.03
C SER A 205 -4.20 14.42 -10.25
N VAL A 206 -4.89 14.90 -11.28
CA VAL A 206 -5.16 16.32 -11.48
C VAL A 206 -6.13 16.87 -10.43
N SER A 207 -7.10 16.07 -10.02
CA SER A 207 -8.20 16.51 -9.13
C SER A 207 -8.20 15.86 -7.75
N ARG A 208 -7.44 14.77 -7.54
CA ARG A 208 -7.41 14.00 -6.31
C ARG A 208 -6.03 13.45 -6.03
N GLU A 209 -5.71 13.24 -4.77
CA GLU A 209 -4.56 12.43 -4.38
C GLU A 209 -4.80 10.96 -4.77
N VAL A 210 -3.80 10.32 -5.37
CA VAL A 210 -3.92 8.95 -5.89
C VAL A 210 -2.86 8.05 -5.29
N TYR A 211 -3.28 6.91 -4.78
CA TYR A 211 -2.43 5.83 -4.29
C TYR A 211 -2.59 4.62 -5.20
N ALA A 212 -1.50 4.11 -5.75
CA ALA A 212 -1.50 3.03 -6.74
C ALA A 212 -0.44 1.98 -6.40
N PHE A 213 -0.88 0.74 -6.18
CA PHE A 213 0.01 -0.34 -5.75
C PHE A 213 -0.08 -1.55 -6.68
N PHE A 214 1.08 -1.95 -7.22
CA PHE A 214 1.23 -3.17 -7.99
C PHE A 214 1.46 -4.36 -7.04
N LYS A 215 0.75 -5.45 -7.30
CA LYS A 215 0.83 -6.64 -6.48
C LYS A 215 1.20 -7.85 -7.33
N HIS A 216 2.36 -8.43 -7.10
CA HIS A 216 2.81 -9.78 -7.36
C HIS A 216 4.13 -9.94 -6.60
N GLU A 217 4.06 -10.52 -5.40
CA GLU A 217 5.11 -10.42 -4.38
C GLU A 217 6.33 -11.28 -4.71
N GLU A 218 6.15 -12.37 -5.47
CA GLU A 218 7.20 -13.37 -5.71
C GLU A 218 8.14 -12.98 -6.86
N GLN A 219 7.66 -12.15 -7.78
CA GLN A 219 8.38 -11.78 -9.00
C GLN A 219 8.71 -10.28 -9.01
N PRO A 220 9.85 -9.86 -9.60
CA PRO A 220 10.26 -8.46 -9.65
C PRO A 220 9.38 -7.60 -10.59
N GLU A 221 8.56 -8.22 -11.45
CA GLU A 221 7.75 -7.55 -12.47
C GLU A 221 6.84 -6.49 -11.87
N SER A 222 6.25 -6.75 -10.70
CA SER A 222 5.40 -5.73 -10.02
C SER A 222 6.18 -4.46 -9.68
N ALA A 223 7.43 -4.59 -9.25
CA ALA A 223 8.29 -3.45 -8.95
C ALA A 223 8.75 -2.75 -10.23
N LEU A 224 9.09 -3.50 -11.27
CA LEU A 224 9.51 -2.95 -12.57
C LEU A 224 8.36 -2.22 -13.28
N ASN A 225 7.15 -2.78 -13.22
CA ASN A 225 5.94 -2.15 -13.75
C ASN A 225 5.62 -0.86 -12.98
N ALA A 226 5.69 -0.89 -11.64
CA ALA A 226 5.50 0.31 -10.81
C ALA A 226 6.50 1.41 -11.16
N VAL A 227 7.78 1.08 -11.33
CA VAL A 227 8.83 2.04 -11.75
C VAL A 227 8.54 2.58 -13.15
N THR A 228 8.13 1.74 -14.09
CA THR A 228 7.78 2.16 -15.45
C THR A 228 6.64 3.17 -15.44
N VAL A 229 5.56 2.88 -14.72
CA VAL A 229 4.40 3.79 -14.58
C VAL A 229 4.78 5.07 -13.82
N ALA A 230 5.63 4.98 -12.79
CA ALA A 230 6.13 6.13 -12.06
C ALA A 230 6.92 7.08 -12.97
N ARG A 231 7.84 6.56 -13.78
CA ARG A 231 8.61 7.34 -14.78
C ARG A 231 7.70 8.02 -15.81
N MET A 232 6.70 7.31 -16.34
CA MET A 232 5.73 7.87 -17.28
C MET A 232 4.94 9.05 -16.68
N ASN A 233 4.83 9.10 -15.35
CA ASN A 233 4.18 10.17 -14.60
C ASN A 233 5.15 11.21 -14.02
N GLY A 234 6.43 11.19 -14.42
CA GLY A 234 7.43 12.18 -14.01
C GLY A 234 7.95 12.01 -12.59
N ILE A 235 7.74 10.83 -11.97
CA ILE A 235 8.38 10.48 -10.71
C ILE A 235 9.79 9.98 -11.02
N GLU A 236 10.78 10.82 -10.72
CA GLU A 236 12.18 10.54 -11.03
C GLU A 236 12.84 9.64 -9.99
N GLU A 237 13.70 8.76 -10.47
CA GLU A 237 14.54 7.95 -9.60
C GLU A 237 15.66 8.81 -8.97
N LYS A 238 15.94 8.53 -7.70
CA LYS A 238 17.01 9.22 -6.94
C LYS A 238 18.31 8.38 -6.97
N PRO A 239 19.48 9.01 -6.91
CA PRO A 239 20.74 8.29 -6.80
C PRO A 239 20.78 7.42 -5.53
N PHE A 240 21.36 6.23 -5.65
CA PHE A 240 21.62 5.33 -4.53
C PHE A 240 23.11 5.00 -4.45
N VAL A 241 23.70 5.20 -3.27
CA VAL A 241 25.09 4.89 -3.02
C VAL A 241 25.22 3.51 -2.37
N MET A 242 25.86 2.58 -3.10
CA MET A 242 26.17 1.26 -2.54
C MET A 242 27.14 1.41 -1.36
N PRO A 243 26.94 0.65 -0.26
CA PRO A 243 27.90 0.66 0.83
C PRO A 243 29.24 0.12 0.35
N GLU A 244 30.30 0.84 0.66
CA GLU A 244 31.65 0.32 0.49
C GLU A 244 31.82 -0.96 1.32
N LYS A 245 32.45 -1.99 0.74
CA LYS A 245 32.88 -3.15 1.52
C LYS A 245 33.84 -2.63 2.58
N LYS A 246 33.49 -2.68 3.86
CA LYS A 246 34.48 -2.53 4.93
C LYS A 246 35.60 -3.55 4.64
N ALA A 247 36.77 -3.06 4.29
CA ALA A 247 37.95 -3.89 4.14
C ALA A 247 38.10 -4.69 5.44
N GLY A 248 38.02 -6.01 5.34
CA GLY A 248 38.14 -6.89 6.50
C GLY A 248 39.46 -6.58 7.20
N LYS A 249 39.38 -6.24 8.49
CA LYS A 249 40.58 -6.19 9.32
C LYS A 249 41.24 -7.56 9.20
N LYS A 250 42.35 -7.65 8.46
CA LYS A 250 43.24 -8.80 8.54
C LYS A 250 43.73 -8.86 9.99
N ASN A 251 43.21 -9.82 10.76
CA ASN A 251 43.85 -10.23 12.01
C ASN A 251 45.26 -10.76 11.67
N THR A 252 46.24 -9.89 11.73
CA THR A 252 47.63 -10.32 11.87
C THR A 252 47.83 -10.71 13.32
N ALA A 253 47.51 -11.96 13.63
CA ALA A 253 48.03 -12.59 14.84
C ALA A 253 49.56 -12.79 14.66
N LYS A 254 50.32 -12.14 15.50
CA LYS A 254 51.67 -12.52 15.84
C LYS A 254 51.63 -13.39 17.08
#